data_173131c671be0e84771ee9520e4cf395
#
_entry.id   173131c671be0e84771ee9520e4cf395
#
_cell.length_a   1.000
_cell.length_b   1.000
_cell.length_c   1.000
_cell.angle_alpha   90.00
_cell.angle_beta   90.00
_cell.angle_gamma   90.00
#
_symmetry.space_group_name_H-M   'P 1'
#
loop_
_entity.id
_entity.type
_entity.pdbx_description
1 polymer ?
#
loop_
_entity_poly.entity_id
_entity_poly.type
_entity_poly.pdbx_seq_one_letter_code
_entity_poly.pdbx_strand_id
1 'polypeptide(L)'
;MFILFIFAFIVLHRKMCKIFYFQKYNGGVFLKKTKRSKLDSFFNISKYKSSVKIEVFAGITTFLAMAYILTVNPNNILWGGTSDPRFSSVFIATALGAVIGTLLMAFLAKMPLAQAPGMGLNAMVGSIIGGAMGFTFSYGNAMSLVLVSGIIFLLLSVIPCGRDKHGKKISLREKIFDGMPKAIRLSIPVGIGLFIAFIGLQNAHIIVDNKFTLLQLVDFNNTELWAKGSICCSAIVAIFGLIIITVLSHYNVKGSIIIGILASTILSIPLGVANLDILTGKVDGISWKFWENFQAFFSGNNTVFLSFIKGFNFPEGSLLTCIMLTITFAMIDMFDTMGTCVGCCQNANLIDKDGKPLNYDKIMISDSTATMIGSVLGTSTVTTFVESGTGVAQGGKTGLTALVVAILFFLAIFLFPIFAFIPSAAAASALIYVGVLMMKNVTNIDFDNVKNAVPSFITIITMILGYSITDGIGMGILMFFIIDSIIYLSDLILYKFKKKKEKPKSEITIVTLIVVVLFLIYFLVPTIL
;
A
#
# COMPACT_ATOMS: atom_id res chain seq x y z
N MET A 1 -26.90 20.92 -11.45
CA MET A 1 -26.21 20.26 -12.57
C MET A 1 -25.34 19.07 -12.10
N PHE A 2 -24.55 19.21 -11.02
CA PHE A 2 -23.66 18.17 -10.51
C PHE A 2 -24.37 16.94 -9.94
N ILE A 3 -25.43 17.14 -9.12
CA ILE A 3 -26.26 16.04 -8.59
C ILE A 3 -26.93 15.25 -9.73
N LEU A 4 -27.34 15.94 -10.79
CA LEU A 4 -27.87 15.32 -12.02
C LEU A 4 -26.84 14.50 -12.77
N PHE A 5 -25.56 14.92 -12.79
CA PHE A 5 -24.46 14.15 -13.41
C PHE A 5 -24.15 12.86 -12.65
N ILE A 6 -24.07 12.96 -11.31
CA ILE A 6 -23.92 11.76 -10.44
C ILE A 6 -25.11 10.82 -10.62
N PHE A 7 -26.33 11.36 -10.63
CA PHE A 7 -27.55 10.57 -10.81
C PHE A 7 -27.61 9.90 -12.18
N ALA A 8 -27.24 10.63 -13.26
CA ALA A 8 -27.15 10.08 -14.60
C ALA A 8 -26.11 8.96 -14.71
N PHE A 9 -24.96 9.14 -14.07
CA PHE A 9 -23.88 8.15 -14.04
C PHE A 9 -24.29 6.89 -13.27
N ILE A 10 -24.95 7.05 -12.10
CA ILE A 10 -25.48 5.93 -11.31
C ILE A 10 -26.57 5.18 -12.08
N VAL A 11 -27.46 5.88 -12.78
CA VAL A 11 -28.53 5.28 -13.59
C VAL A 11 -27.96 4.53 -14.79
N LEU A 12 -26.96 5.11 -15.46
CA LEU A 12 -26.24 4.45 -16.58
C LEU A 12 -25.52 3.18 -16.10
N HIS A 13 -24.80 3.28 -14.98
CA HIS A 13 -24.11 2.15 -14.37
C HIS A 13 -25.09 1.03 -13.96
N ARG A 14 -26.23 1.37 -13.32
CA ARG A 14 -27.29 0.39 -12.97
C ARG A 14 -27.91 -0.27 -14.21
N LYS A 15 -28.11 0.49 -15.29
CA LYS A 15 -28.59 -0.08 -16.56
C LYS A 15 -27.58 -1.03 -17.18
N MET A 16 -26.30 -0.66 -17.21
CA MET A 16 -25.23 -1.53 -17.70
C MET A 16 -25.09 -2.78 -16.83
N CYS A 17 -25.09 -2.65 -15.50
CA CYS A 17 -25.06 -3.81 -14.61
C CYS A 17 -26.27 -4.74 -14.78
N LYS A 18 -27.49 -4.21 -14.98
CA LYS A 18 -28.67 -5.05 -15.28
C LYS A 18 -28.55 -5.82 -16.57
N ILE A 19 -28.00 -5.23 -17.63
CA ILE A 19 -27.77 -5.92 -18.92
C ILE A 19 -26.78 -7.07 -18.73
N PHE A 20 -25.70 -6.86 -17.93
CA PHE A 20 -24.72 -7.90 -17.62
C PHE A 20 -25.25 -8.98 -16.65
N TYR A 21 -26.12 -8.61 -15.71
CA TYR A 21 -26.73 -9.58 -14.78
C TYR A 21 -27.74 -10.49 -15.47
N PHE A 22 -28.50 -9.98 -16.44
CA PHE A 22 -29.47 -10.76 -17.21
C PHE A 22 -28.79 -11.81 -18.12
N GLN A 23 -27.58 -11.53 -18.62
CA GLN A 23 -26.79 -12.52 -19.36
C GLN A 23 -26.21 -13.63 -18.48
N LYS A 24 -26.03 -13.39 -17.17
CA LYS A 24 -25.49 -14.38 -16.23
C LYS A 24 -26.52 -15.43 -15.81
N TYR A 25 -27.81 -15.12 -15.86
CA TYR A 25 -28.89 -16.02 -15.38
C TYR A 25 -29.48 -16.93 -16.48
N ASN A 26 -29.35 -16.58 -17.76
CA ASN A 26 -29.93 -17.34 -18.88
C ASN A 26 -28.91 -18.18 -19.66
N GLY A 27 -27.69 -18.33 -19.20
CA GLY A 27 -26.64 -19.07 -19.87
C GLY A 27 -26.34 -20.41 -19.24
N GLY A 28 -27.26 -21.34 -19.25
CA GLY A 28 -26.95 -22.76 -19.19
C GLY A 28 -26.17 -23.16 -20.45
N VAL A 29 -24.90 -22.72 -20.53
CA VAL A 29 -24.03 -23.06 -21.65
C VAL A 29 -23.49 -24.46 -21.44
N PHE A 30 -24.06 -25.44 -22.08
CA PHE A 30 -23.40 -26.68 -22.43
C PHE A 30 -22.05 -26.34 -23.06
N LEU A 31 -20.97 -26.59 -22.30
CA LEU A 31 -19.59 -26.43 -22.77
C LEU A 31 -19.35 -27.46 -23.91
N LYS A 32 -19.60 -27.02 -25.16
CA LYS A 32 -18.95 -27.67 -26.29
C LYS A 32 -17.45 -27.70 -26.03
N LYS A 33 -16.81 -28.85 -26.15
CA LYS A 33 -15.35 -29.04 -26.15
C LYS A 33 -14.75 -28.25 -27.34
N THR A 34 -14.63 -26.93 -27.21
CA THR A 34 -13.84 -26.08 -28.10
C THR A 34 -12.35 -26.31 -27.80
N LYS A 35 -11.52 -26.42 -28.81
CA LYS A 35 -10.05 -26.44 -28.68
C LYS A 35 -9.64 -25.34 -27.70
N ARG A 36 -8.99 -25.71 -26.60
CA ARG A 36 -8.48 -24.76 -25.62
C ARG A 36 -7.59 -23.74 -26.33
N SER A 37 -7.85 -22.44 -26.14
CA SER A 37 -6.96 -21.41 -26.66
C SER A 37 -5.59 -21.52 -25.98
N LYS A 38 -4.52 -21.03 -26.64
CA LYS A 38 -3.17 -21.01 -26.03
C LYS A 38 -3.17 -20.28 -24.68
N LEU A 39 -3.95 -19.19 -24.55
CA LEU A 39 -4.14 -18.45 -23.32
C LEU A 39 -4.83 -19.28 -22.23
N ASP A 40 -5.88 -20.04 -22.58
CA ASP A 40 -6.57 -20.91 -21.62
C ASP A 40 -5.65 -22.02 -21.11
N SER A 41 -4.84 -22.60 -21.99
CA SER A 41 -3.85 -23.61 -21.60
C SER A 41 -2.79 -23.07 -20.67
N PHE A 42 -2.28 -21.85 -20.92
CA PHE A 42 -1.20 -21.24 -20.12
C PHE A 42 -1.68 -20.79 -18.74
N PHE A 43 -2.82 -20.10 -18.66
CA PHE A 43 -3.36 -19.55 -17.41
C PHE A 43 -4.34 -20.49 -16.69
N ASN A 44 -4.68 -21.66 -17.28
CA ASN A 44 -5.66 -22.62 -16.75
C ASN A 44 -7.06 -22.03 -16.50
N ILE A 45 -7.52 -21.11 -17.36
CA ILE A 45 -8.76 -20.34 -17.18
C ILE A 45 -9.96 -21.23 -16.98
N SER A 46 -10.14 -22.25 -17.86
CA SER A 46 -11.23 -23.23 -17.77
C SER A 46 -11.18 -24.07 -16.50
N LYS A 47 -9.98 -24.37 -15.95
CA LYS A 47 -9.80 -25.10 -14.69
C LYS A 47 -10.45 -24.36 -13.52
N TYR A 48 -10.35 -23.04 -13.51
CA TYR A 48 -10.93 -22.18 -12.46
C TYR A 48 -12.36 -21.71 -12.78
N LYS A 49 -13.02 -22.30 -13.81
CA LYS A 49 -14.38 -21.95 -14.22
C LYS A 49 -14.54 -20.46 -14.57
N SER A 50 -13.52 -19.85 -15.17
CA SER A 50 -13.50 -18.47 -15.66
C SER A 50 -13.52 -18.44 -17.21
N SER A 51 -13.50 -17.26 -17.81
CA SER A 51 -13.38 -17.02 -19.24
C SER A 51 -12.46 -15.84 -19.53
N VAL A 52 -11.89 -15.78 -20.74
CA VAL A 52 -11.01 -14.66 -21.14
C VAL A 52 -11.70 -13.31 -20.96
N LYS A 53 -12.99 -13.21 -21.28
CA LYS A 53 -13.77 -11.97 -21.10
C LYS A 53 -13.84 -11.56 -19.63
N ILE A 54 -14.14 -12.49 -18.72
CA ILE A 54 -14.22 -12.23 -17.29
C ILE A 54 -12.85 -11.78 -16.75
N GLU A 55 -11.78 -12.46 -17.13
CA GLU A 55 -10.41 -12.11 -16.70
C GLU A 55 -10.00 -10.71 -17.18
N VAL A 56 -10.33 -10.35 -18.44
CA VAL A 56 -10.05 -9.01 -18.98
C VAL A 56 -10.84 -7.93 -18.23
N PHE A 57 -12.15 -8.13 -18.03
CA PHE A 57 -12.95 -7.16 -17.25
C PHE A 57 -12.50 -7.06 -15.80
N ALA A 58 -12.10 -8.15 -15.17
CA ALA A 58 -11.52 -8.17 -13.85
C ALA A 58 -10.22 -7.33 -13.79
N GLY A 59 -9.34 -7.50 -14.80
CA GLY A 59 -8.11 -6.72 -14.89
C GLY A 59 -8.37 -5.23 -15.08
N ILE A 60 -9.29 -4.84 -15.96
CA ILE A 60 -9.68 -3.43 -16.12
C ILE A 60 -10.23 -2.87 -14.80
N THR A 61 -11.07 -3.62 -14.10
CA THR A 61 -11.63 -3.18 -12.81
C THR A 61 -10.56 -3.00 -11.75
N THR A 62 -9.59 -3.92 -11.64
CA THR A 62 -8.44 -3.80 -10.73
C THR A 62 -7.60 -2.58 -11.08
N PHE A 63 -7.25 -2.38 -12.37
CA PHE A 63 -6.47 -1.22 -12.79
C PHE A 63 -7.16 0.09 -12.42
N LEU A 64 -8.46 0.23 -12.72
CA LEU A 64 -9.21 1.45 -12.37
C LEU A 64 -9.27 1.70 -10.85
N ALA A 65 -9.22 0.65 -10.03
CA ALA A 65 -9.16 0.80 -8.59
C ALA A 65 -7.76 1.21 -8.09
N MET A 66 -6.69 0.88 -8.84
CA MET A 66 -5.29 1.10 -8.44
C MET A 66 -4.63 2.29 -9.16
N ALA A 67 -5.17 2.79 -10.28
CA ALA A 67 -4.51 3.76 -11.15
C ALA A 67 -4.11 5.07 -10.44
N TYR A 68 -4.77 5.39 -9.32
CA TYR A 68 -4.44 6.54 -8.50
C TYR A 68 -3.00 6.50 -7.95
N ILE A 69 -2.39 5.31 -7.83
CA ILE A 69 -1.02 5.17 -7.32
C ILE A 69 0.01 5.90 -8.19
N LEU A 70 -0.27 6.03 -9.48
CA LEU A 70 0.59 6.73 -10.43
C LEU A 70 0.77 8.21 -10.06
N THR A 71 -0.24 8.82 -9.45
CA THR A 71 -0.17 10.21 -8.96
C THR A 71 0.25 10.24 -7.48
N VAL A 72 -0.31 9.37 -6.67
CA VAL A 72 -0.11 9.38 -5.22
C VAL A 72 1.33 9.02 -4.85
N ASN A 73 1.94 8.03 -5.50
CA ASN A 73 3.30 7.60 -5.14
C ASN A 73 4.36 8.70 -5.35
N PRO A 74 4.46 9.36 -6.52
CA PRO A 74 5.40 10.46 -6.69
C PRO A 74 5.18 11.59 -5.67
N ASN A 75 3.92 11.96 -5.40
CA ASN A 75 3.59 12.99 -4.41
C ASN A 75 3.97 12.61 -2.98
N ASN A 76 3.88 11.34 -2.61
CA ASN A 76 4.25 10.86 -1.27
C ASN A 76 5.76 10.75 -1.07
N ILE A 77 6.49 10.36 -2.11
CA ILE A 77 7.96 10.26 -2.04
C ILE A 77 8.61 11.63 -2.12
N LEU A 78 8.03 12.53 -2.92
CA LEU A 78 8.59 13.86 -3.20
C LEU A 78 7.71 14.94 -2.58
N TRP A 79 8.22 15.60 -1.54
CA TRP A 79 7.49 16.67 -0.81
C TRP A 79 7.15 17.89 -1.69
N GLY A 80 7.90 18.11 -2.77
CA GLY A 80 7.64 19.17 -3.75
C GLY A 80 6.59 18.82 -4.80
N GLY A 81 6.07 17.59 -4.82
CA GLY A 81 5.13 17.15 -5.85
C GLY A 81 5.67 17.38 -7.26
N THR A 82 4.85 17.92 -8.15
CA THR A 82 5.23 18.23 -9.55
C THR A 82 6.30 19.32 -9.70
N SER A 83 6.61 20.07 -8.63
CA SER A 83 7.69 21.05 -8.62
C SER A 83 9.07 20.42 -8.40
N ASP A 84 9.13 19.16 -7.95
CA ASP A 84 10.39 18.43 -7.82
C ASP A 84 10.84 17.94 -9.21
N PRO A 85 12.07 18.26 -9.64
CA PRO A 85 12.56 17.87 -10.97
C PRO A 85 12.66 16.36 -11.20
N ARG A 86 12.58 15.55 -10.13
CA ARG A 86 12.57 14.07 -10.17
C ARG A 86 11.18 13.49 -10.40
N PHE A 87 10.11 14.31 -10.39
CA PHE A 87 8.72 13.84 -10.41
C PHE A 87 8.44 12.90 -11.61
N SER A 88 8.86 13.28 -12.81
CA SER A 88 8.68 12.47 -14.01
C SER A 88 9.40 11.12 -13.91
N SER A 89 10.59 11.12 -13.35
CA SER A 89 11.39 9.91 -13.16
C SER A 89 10.74 8.97 -12.15
N VAL A 90 10.24 9.49 -11.02
CA VAL A 90 9.52 8.69 -10.00
C VAL A 90 8.19 8.16 -10.56
N PHE A 91 7.48 8.93 -11.37
CA PHE A 91 6.25 8.48 -12.03
C PHE A 91 6.52 7.27 -12.94
N ILE A 92 7.54 7.35 -13.80
CA ILE A 92 7.92 6.26 -14.69
C ILE A 92 8.40 5.04 -13.89
N ALA A 93 9.21 5.25 -12.83
CA ALA A 93 9.63 4.19 -11.92
C ALA A 93 8.42 3.49 -11.28
N THR A 94 7.41 4.26 -10.86
CA THR A 94 6.16 3.76 -10.28
C THR A 94 5.40 2.88 -11.26
N ALA A 95 5.20 3.38 -12.48
CA ALA A 95 4.49 2.65 -13.52
C ALA A 95 5.23 1.37 -13.93
N LEU A 96 6.54 1.45 -14.17
CA LEU A 96 7.37 0.28 -14.52
C LEU A 96 7.44 -0.73 -13.38
N GLY A 97 7.55 -0.28 -12.12
CA GLY A 97 7.49 -1.13 -10.95
C GLY A 97 6.18 -1.90 -10.87
N ALA A 98 5.05 -1.20 -11.07
CA ALA A 98 3.73 -1.83 -11.13
C ALA A 98 3.61 -2.81 -12.29
N VAL A 99 4.12 -2.47 -13.49
CA VAL A 99 4.14 -3.38 -14.66
C VAL A 99 4.91 -4.65 -14.34
N ILE A 100 6.17 -4.53 -13.91
CA ILE A 100 7.05 -5.68 -13.73
C ILE A 100 6.57 -6.54 -12.55
N GLY A 101 6.22 -5.93 -11.43
CA GLY A 101 5.68 -6.65 -10.27
C GLY A 101 4.41 -7.43 -10.63
N THR A 102 3.47 -6.78 -11.33
CA THR A 102 2.23 -7.44 -11.75
C THR A 102 2.48 -8.52 -12.82
N LEU A 103 3.48 -8.37 -13.70
CA LEU A 103 3.89 -9.44 -14.63
C LEU A 103 4.46 -10.66 -13.88
N LEU A 104 5.24 -10.45 -12.81
CA LEU A 104 5.70 -11.55 -11.94
C LEU A 104 4.51 -12.29 -11.32
N MET A 105 3.50 -11.58 -10.85
CA MET A 105 2.26 -12.20 -10.36
C MET A 105 1.52 -12.95 -11.46
N ALA A 106 1.47 -12.40 -12.68
CA ALA A 106 0.78 -13.02 -13.81
C ALA A 106 1.45 -14.33 -14.26
N PHE A 107 2.78 -14.33 -14.37
CA PHE A 107 3.52 -15.45 -14.99
C PHE A 107 4.11 -16.43 -13.97
N LEU A 108 4.69 -15.95 -12.86
CA LEU A 108 5.32 -16.81 -11.86
C LEU A 108 4.29 -17.36 -10.86
N ALA A 109 3.49 -16.50 -10.25
CA ALA A 109 2.47 -16.92 -9.31
C ALA A 109 1.19 -17.42 -9.98
N LYS A 110 0.87 -16.93 -11.18
CA LYS A 110 -0.36 -17.20 -11.95
C LYS A 110 -1.63 -16.87 -11.15
N MET A 111 -1.59 -15.78 -10.41
CA MET A 111 -2.67 -15.33 -9.52
C MET A 111 -3.29 -14.02 -10.02
N PRO A 112 -4.58 -13.77 -9.73
CA PRO A 112 -5.29 -12.55 -10.15
C PRO A 112 -4.97 -11.36 -9.25
N LEU A 113 -3.71 -11.20 -8.87
CA LEU A 113 -3.23 -10.18 -7.94
C LEU A 113 -2.36 -9.18 -8.70
N ALA A 114 -2.54 -7.90 -8.42
CA ALA A 114 -1.76 -6.83 -9.00
C ALA A 114 -0.82 -6.24 -7.94
N GLN A 115 0.33 -5.77 -8.38
CA GLN A 115 1.35 -5.15 -7.55
C GLN A 115 1.63 -3.73 -8.01
N ALA A 116 1.92 -2.87 -7.04
CA ALA A 116 2.36 -1.50 -7.27
C ALA A 116 3.10 -1.00 -6.03
N PRO A 117 3.77 0.17 -6.07
CA PRO A 117 4.43 0.73 -4.90
C PRO A 117 3.46 0.92 -3.72
N GLY A 118 3.79 0.30 -2.57
CA GLY A 118 2.92 0.24 -1.39
C GLY A 118 2.79 1.58 -0.68
N MET A 119 1.56 2.03 -0.40
CA MET A 119 1.31 3.39 0.09
C MET A 119 1.96 3.72 1.43
N GLY A 120 1.89 2.82 2.41
CA GLY A 120 2.55 3.02 3.71
C GLY A 120 4.06 3.14 3.59
N LEU A 121 4.63 2.30 2.73
CA LEU A 121 6.06 2.26 2.45
C LEU A 121 6.52 3.46 1.62
N ASN A 122 5.69 3.97 0.71
CA ASN A 122 5.94 5.22 -0.04
C ASN A 122 6.06 6.42 0.90
N ALA A 123 5.11 6.52 1.83
CA ALA A 123 5.11 7.57 2.83
C ALA A 123 6.33 7.48 3.76
N MET A 124 6.73 6.27 4.14
CA MET A 124 7.94 6.03 4.92
C MET A 124 9.22 6.44 4.15
N VAL A 125 9.31 6.12 2.85
CA VAL A 125 10.40 6.59 1.99
C VAL A 125 10.43 8.11 1.94
N GLY A 126 9.27 8.75 1.74
CA GLY A 126 9.15 10.21 1.77
C GLY A 126 9.61 10.83 3.09
N SER A 127 9.21 10.24 4.24
CA SER A 127 9.62 10.69 5.57
C SER A 127 11.14 10.58 5.79
N ILE A 128 11.76 9.49 5.31
CA ILE A 128 13.22 9.29 5.38
C ILE A 128 13.95 10.38 4.58
N ILE A 129 13.53 10.63 3.34
CA ILE A 129 14.12 11.64 2.47
C ILE A 129 13.85 13.06 3.02
N GLY A 130 12.69 13.27 3.62
CA GLY A 130 12.29 14.54 4.27
C GLY A 130 12.99 14.85 5.58
N GLY A 131 13.85 13.94 6.09
CA GLY A 131 14.62 14.16 7.31
C GLY A 131 13.87 13.90 8.61
N ALA A 132 12.69 13.26 8.57
CA ALA A 132 11.89 12.95 9.75
C ALA A 132 12.58 12.02 10.76
N MET A 133 13.64 11.31 10.32
CA MET A 133 14.40 10.35 11.14
C MET A 133 15.62 10.96 11.85
N GLY A 134 15.72 12.29 11.90
CA GLY A 134 16.86 12.98 12.53
C GLY A 134 18.16 12.97 11.72
N PHE A 135 18.18 12.34 10.56
CA PHE A 135 19.30 12.29 9.63
C PHE A 135 18.89 12.79 8.25
N THR A 136 19.82 13.40 7.53
CA THR A 136 19.61 13.82 6.14
C THR A 136 19.95 12.67 5.20
N PHE A 137 18.98 11.81 4.93
CA PHE A 137 19.13 10.74 3.96
C PHE A 137 18.92 11.24 2.54
N SER A 138 19.80 10.83 1.62
CA SER A 138 19.61 11.05 0.20
C SER A 138 18.53 10.11 -0.37
N TYR A 139 18.01 10.44 -1.55
CA TYR A 139 17.11 9.55 -2.29
C TYR A 139 17.73 8.16 -2.52
N GLY A 140 19.02 8.13 -2.85
CA GLY A 140 19.76 6.89 -3.03
C GLY A 140 19.83 6.05 -1.76
N ASN A 141 20.03 6.68 -0.59
CA ASN A 141 20.05 5.97 0.69
C ASN A 141 18.70 5.25 0.93
N ALA A 142 17.57 5.93 0.73
CA ALA A 142 16.27 5.31 0.86
C ALA A 142 16.09 4.13 -0.10
N MET A 143 16.52 4.27 -1.36
CA MET A 143 16.43 3.18 -2.34
C MET A 143 17.34 2.00 -1.98
N SER A 144 18.53 2.22 -1.42
CA SER A 144 19.39 1.12 -0.98
C SER A 144 18.79 0.37 0.23
N LEU A 145 18.13 1.07 1.17
CA LEU A 145 17.39 0.41 2.26
C LEU A 145 16.25 -0.47 1.73
N VAL A 146 15.48 0.04 0.75
CA VAL A 146 14.42 -0.73 0.07
C VAL A 146 15.00 -1.96 -0.64
N LEU A 147 16.16 -1.84 -1.33
CA LEU A 147 16.81 -2.98 -1.99
C LEU A 147 17.19 -4.06 -0.99
N VAL A 148 17.86 -3.66 0.10
CA VAL A 148 18.30 -4.60 1.14
C VAL A 148 17.11 -5.26 1.81
N SER A 149 16.03 -4.52 2.06
CA SER A 149 14.78 -5.08 2.62
C SER A 149 14.16 -6.13 1.71
N GLY A 150 14.13 -5.87 0.39
CA GLY A 150 13.65 -6.83 -0.61
C GLY A 150 14.50 -8.11 -0.67
N ILE A 151 15.84 -7.98 -0.56
CA ILE A 151 16.75 -9.13 -0.47
C ILE A 151 16.48 -9.95 0.79
N ILE A 152 16.33 -9.29 1.95
CA ILE A 152 15.99 -9.96 3.21
C ILE A 152 14.66 -10.68 3.07
N PHE A 153 13.63 -10.03 2.54
CA PHE A 153 12.32 -10.64 2.34
C PHE A 153 12.39 -11.86 1.40
N LEU A 154 13.16 -11.77 0.31
CA LEU A 154 13.38 -12.91 -0.59
C LEU A 154 14.05 -14.08 0.13
N LEU A 155 15.12 -13.82 0.87
CA LEU A 155 15.82 -14.85 1.65
C LEU A 155 14.88 -15.51 2.68
N LEU A 156 14.12 -14.70 3.43
CA LEU A 156 13.12 -15.21 4.39
C LEU A 156 12.05 -16.07 3.72
N SER A 157 11.71 -15.78 2.47
CA SER A 157 10.68 -16.51 1.70
C SER A 157 11.20 -17.82 1.11
N VAL A 158 12.50 -17.89 0.79
CA VAL A 158 13.12 -19.09 0.15
C VAL A 158 13.70 -20.06 1.18
N ILE A 159 14.24 -19.54 2.31
CA ILE A 159 14.89 -20.38 3.32
C ILE A 159 13.86 -21.26 4.04
N PRO A 160 13.94 -22.60 3.96
CA PRO A 160 13.04 -23.50 4.67
C PRO A 160 13.42 -23.56 6.16
N CYS A 161 12.46 -23.41 7.06
CA CYS A 161 12.67 -23.43 8.52
C CYS A 161 11.71 -24.36 9.25
N GLY A 162 11.64 -25.60 8.83
CA GLY A 162 10.80 -26.63 9.47
C GLY A 162 9.75 -27.22 8.55
N ARG A 163 8.84 -27.98 9.16
CA ARG A 163 7.69 -28.57 8.47
C ARG A 163 6.42 -28.32 9.28
N ASP A 164 5.30 -28.13 8.60
CA ASP A 164 3.99 -28.04 9.21
C ASP A 164 3.48 -29.39 9.73
N LYS A 165 2.27 -29.39 10.33
CA LYS A 165 1.62 -30.60 10.84
C LYS A 165 1.34 -31.66 9.75
N HIS A 166 1.38 -31.26 8.48
CA HIS A 166 1.14 -32.09 7.30
C HIS A 166 2.44 -32.49 6.57
N GLY A 167 3.62 -32.16 7.15
CA GLY A 167 4.93 -32.48 6.58
C GLY A 167 5.42 -31.56 5.46
N LYS A 168 4.65 -30.50 5.12
CA LYS A 168 5.02 -29.49 4.13
C LYS A 168 6.11 -28.56 4.71
N LYS A 169 7.11 -28.20 3.91
CA LYS A 169 8.15 -27.25 4.34
C LYS A 169 7.53 -25.89 4.63
N ILE A 170 7.88 -25.30 5.77
CA ILE A 170 7.51 -23.95 6.17
C ILE A 170 8.71 -23.04 5.91
N SER A 171 8.50 -21.86 5.33
CA SER A 171 9.55 -20.85 5.17
C SER A 171 9.87 -20.16 6.50
N LEU A 172 11.08 -19.60 6.60
CA LEU A 172 11.47 -18.80 7.77
C LEU A 172 10.52 -17.62 7.99
N ARG A 173 10.05 -17.02 6.90
CA ARG A 173 9.03 -15.96 6.91
C ARG A 173 7.75 -16.38 7.64
N GLU A 174 7.17 -17.55 7.32
CA GLU A 174 5.95 -18.03 7.99
C GLU A 174 6.18 -18.19 9.49
N LYS A 175 7.35 -18.69 9.87
CA LYS A 175 7.70 -18.85 11.27
C LYS A 175 7.86 -17.52 12.00
N ILE A 176 8.40 -16.49 11.34
CA ILE A 176 8.48 -15.13 11.89
C ILE A 176 7.07 -14.55 12.05
N PHE A 177 6.24 -14.66 11.02
CA PHE A 177 4.87 -14.16 11.07
C PHE A 177 4.07 -14.80 12.21
N ASP A 178 4.10 -16.11 12.33
CA ASP A 178 3.38 -16.84 13.38
C ASP A 178 3.98 -16.57 14.78
N GLY A 179 5.26 -16.21 14.83
CA GLY A 179 5.97 -15.89 16.08
C GLY A 179 5.69 -14.50 16.62
N MET A 180 5.09 -13.60 15.83
CA MET A 180 4.70 -12.27 16.32
C MET A 180 3.34 -12.28 17.01
N PRO A 181 3.15 -11.46 18.08
CA PRO A 181 1.87 -11.35 18.77
C PRO A 181 0.74 -10.96 17.81
N LYS A 182 -0.39 -11.68 17.91
CA LYS A 182 -1.55 -11.46 17.03
C LYS A 182 -2.06 -10.02 17.11
N ALA A 183 -2.07 -9.42 18.30
CA ALA A 183 -2.49 -8.04 18.52
C ALA A 183 -1.65 -7.06 17.68
N ILE A 184 -0.33 -7.21 17.67
CA ILE A 184 0.56 -6.35 16.88
C ILE A 184 0.35 -6.55 15.38
N ARG A 185 0.27 -7.82 14.92
CA ARG A 185 0.03 -8.12 13.49
C ARG A 185 -1.26 -7.48 12.95
N LEU A 186 -2.30 -7.42 13.77
CA LEU A 186 -3.59 -6.82 13.40
C LEU A 186 -3.58 -5.29 13.51
N SER A 187 -2.79 -4.72 14.42
CA SER A 187 -2.70 -3.26 14.60
C SER A 187 -1.84 -2.57 13.53
N ILE A 188 -0.85 -3.26 12.95
CA ILE A 188 0.02 -2.68 11.92
C ILE A 188 -0.78 -2.11 10.73
N PRO A 189 -1.66 -2.86 10.04
CA PRO A 189 -2.44 -2.32 8.92
C PRO A 189 -3.35 -1.15 9.33
N VAL A 190 -3.89 -1.18 10.55
CA VAL A 190 -4.74 -0.10 11.07
C VAL A 190 -3.92 1.17 11.28
N GLY A 191 -2.76 1.05 11.93
CA GLY A 191 -1.84 2.16 12.15
C GLY A 191 -1.34 2.78 10.84
N ILE A 192 -0.94 1.94 9.87
CA ILE A 192 -0.53 2.38 8.54
C ILE A 192 -1.69 3.09 7.83
N GLY A 193 -2.92 2.56 7.90
CA GLY A 193 -4.08 3.18 7.28
C GLY A 193 -4.35 4.59 7.83
N LEU A 194 -4.32 4.75 9.15
CA LEU A 194 -4.49 6.05 9.79
C LEU A 194 -3.32 7.00 9.51
N PHE A 195 -2.08 6.49 9.46
CA PHE A 195 -0.91 7.27 9.08
C PHE A 195 -1.03 7.82 7.64
N ILE A 196 -1.47 6.99 6.69
CA ILE A 196 -1.72 7.42 5.31
C ILE A 196 -2.85 8.46 5.26
N ALA A 197 -3.95 8.25 6.01
CA ALA A 197 -5.03 9.23 6.09
C ALA A 197 -4.54 10.57 6.67
N PHE A 198 -3.68 10.53 7.68
CA PHE A 198 -3.09 11.71 8.28
C PHE A 198 -2.22 12.49 7.28
N ILE A 199 -1.37 11.81 6.51
CA ILE A 199 -0.61 12.43 5.40
C ILE A 199 -1.56 13.04 4.36
N GLY A 200 -2.66 12.33 4.03
CA GLY A 200 -3.69 12.87 3.16
C GLY A 200 -4.31 14.17 3.69
N LEU A 201 -4.62 14.23 4.99
CA LEU A 201 -5.16 15.42 5.64
C LEU A 201 -4.16 16.59 5.62
N GLN A 202 -2.85 16.33 5.77
CA GLN A 202 -1.79 17.33 5.65
C GLN A 202 -1.61 17.81 4.21
N ASN A 203 -1.52 16.90 3.23
CA ASN A 203 -1.38 17.26 1.81
C ASN A 203 -2.58 18.03 1.26
N ALA A 204 -3.76 17.83 1.87
CA ALA A 204 -4.96 18.61 1.58
C ALA A 204 -5.03 19.94 2.33
N HIS A 205 -4.10 20.21 3.24
CA HIS A 205 -4.14 21.33 4.17
C HIS A 205 -5.42 21.40 5.03
N ILE A 206 -6.08 20.26 5.25
CA ILE A 206 -7.20 20.14 6.19
C ILE A 206 -6.68 20.24 7.64
N ILE A 207 -5.54 19.59 7.89
CA ILE A 207 -4.78 19.71 9.14
C ILE A 207 -3.51 20.50 8.84
N VAL A 208 -3.25 21.51 9.62
CA VAL A 208 -2.08 22.40 9.54
C VAL A 208 -1.34 22.45 10.87
N ASP A 209 -0.08 22.86 10.83
CA ASP A 209 0.73 23.02 12.04
C ASP A 209 0.22 24.15 12.93
N ASN A 210 0.40 24.00 14.23
CA ASN A 210 0.10 25.00 15.23
C ASN A 210 1.16 24.97 16.33
N LYS A 211 1.75 26.12 16.62
CA LYS A 211 2.83 26.24 17.62
C LYS A 211 2.44 25.84 19.04
N PHE A 212 1.15 25.89 19.38
CA PHE A 212 0.67 25.63 20.74
C PHE A 212 0.11 24.21 20.90
N THR A 213 -0.55 23.67 19.86
CA THR A 213 -1.26 22.38 19.90
C THR A 213 -0.63 21.33 18.99
N LEU A 214 0.50 21.64 18.34
CA LEU A 214 1.18 20.88 17.29
C LEU A 214 0.38 20.84 15.98
N LEU A 215 -0.92 20.59 16.05
CA LEU A 215 -1.81 20.46 14.91
C LEU A 215 -3.14 21.14 15.18
N GLN A 216 -3.74 21.70 14.12
CA GLN A 216 -5.10 22.25 14.16
C GLN A 216 -5.82 22.03 12.82
N LEU A 217 -7.13 22.14 12.85
CA LEU A 217 -7.93 22.25 11.64
C LEU A 217 -7.66 23.60 10.96
N VAL A 218 -7.62 23.63 9.63
CA VAL A 218 -7.51 24.88 8.89
C VAL A 218 -8.65 25.86 9.28
N ASP A 219 -8.31 27.12 9.47
CA ASP A 219 -9.30 28.13 9.83
C ASP A 219 -10.07 28.62 8.57
N PHE A 220 -11.24 28.04 8.37
CA PHE A 220 -12.14 28.43 7.29
C PHE A 220 -12.77 29.83 7.47
N ASN A 221 -12.66 30.47 8.65
CA ASN A 221 -13.17 31.82 8.89
C ASN A 221 -12.18 32.91 8.47
N ASN A 222 -10.91 32.55 8.25
CA ASN A 222 -9.90 33.49 7.80
C ASN A 222 -10.02 33.73 6.29
N THR A 223 -10.48 34.93 5.91
CA THR A 223 -10.71 35.31 4.52
C THR A 223 -9.45 35.32 3.66
N GLU A 224 -8.27 35.56 4.25
CA GLU A 224 -6.98 35.57 3.53
C GLU A 224 -6.63 34.17 2.99
N LEU A 225 -7.08 33.11 3.68
CA LEU A 225 -6.86 31.74 3.29
C LEU A 225 -7.78 31.24 2.15
N TRP A 226 -8.65 32.13 1.60
CA TRP A 226 -9.55 31.83 0.48
C TRP A 226 -9.06 32.39 -0.86
N ALA A 227 -7.88 32.96 -0.93
CA ALA A 227 -7.28 33.35 -2.20
C ALA A 227 -7.18 32.14 -3.15
N LYS A 228 -7.23 32.40 -4.46
CA LYS A 228 -7.10 31.31 -5.46
C LYS A 228 -5.79 30.54 -5.26
N GLY A 229 -5.89 29.21 -5.23
CA GLY A 229 -4.76 28.32 -4.99
C GLY A 229 -4.31 28.20 -3.54
N SER A 230 -5.04 28.82 -2.61
CA SER A 230 -4.70 28.83 -1.19
C SER A 230 -5.08 27.53 -0.45
N ILE A 231 -4.75 27.51 0.82
CA ILE A 231 -4.93 26.37 1.74
C ILE A 231 -6.41 25.95 1.83
N CYS A 232 -7.36 26.88 2.01
CA CYS A 232 -8.78 26.55 2.07
C CYS A 232 -9.31 25.98 0.76
N CYS A 233 -8.84 26.49 -0.39
CA CYS A 233 -9.20 25.94 -1.70
C CYS A 233 -8.73 24.49 -1.84
N SER A 234 -7.52 24.17 -1.38
CA SER A 234 -6.96 22.82 -1.37
C SER A 234 -7.78 21.88 -0.47
N ALA A 235 -8.14 22.34 0.74
CA ALA A 235 -8.97 21.59 1.66
C ALA A 235 -10.36 21.25 1.06
N ILE A 236 -11.01 22.22 0.41
CA ILE A 236 -12.30 22.01 -0.26
C ILE A 236 -12.20 21.00 -1.39
N VAL A 237 -11.13 21.08 -2.22
CA VAL A 237 -10.89 20.12 -3.32
C VAL A 237 -10.81 18.68 -2.76
N ALA A 238 -10.07 18.48 -1.67
CA ALA A 238 -9.92 17.16 -1.07
C ALA A 238 -11.21 16.67 -0.43
N ILE A 239 -11.93 17.50 0.33
CA ILE A 239 -13.22 17.15 0.95
C ILE A 239 -14.23 16.76 -0.12
N PHE A 240 -14.31 17.55 -1.20
CA PHE A 240 -15.20 17.26 -2.32
C PHE A 240 -14.87 15.91 -2.99
N GLY A 241 -13.59 15.64 -3.25
CA GLY A 241 -13.14 14.37 -3.78
C GLY A 241 -13.52 13.19 -2.87
N LEU A 242 -13.29 13.33 -1.57
CA LEU A 242 -13.64 12.32 -0.57
C LEU A 242 -15.16 12.03 -0.55
N ILE A 243 -16.00 13.06 -0.62
CA ILE A 243 -17.46 12.90 -0.68
C ILE A 243 -17.85 12.10 -1.93
N ILE A 244 -17.29 12.44 -3.10
CA ILE A 244 -17.59 11.73 -4.35
C ILE A 244 -17.15 10.27 -4.28
N ILE A 245 -15.91 10.02 -3.83
CA ILE A 245 -15.40 8.66 -3.66
C ILE A 245 -16.35 7.85 -2.77
N THR A 246 -16.75 8.41 -1.63
CA THR A 246 -17.63 7.75 -0.66
C THR A 246 -19.00 7.44 -1.24
N VAL A 247 -19.63 8.42 -1.92
CA VAL A 247 -20.95 8.24 -2.55
C VAL A 247 -20.89 7.18 -3.65
N LEU A 248 -19.91 7.26 -4.54
CA LEU A 248 -19.76 6.28 -5.62
C LEU A 248 -19.44 4.88 -5.08
N SER A 249 -18.63 4.81 -4.03
CA SER A 249 -18.30 3.55 -3.37
C SER A 249 -19.51 2.92 -2.68
N HIS A 250 -20.38 3.73 -2.05
CA HIS A 250 -21.64 3.26 -1.48
C HIS A 250 -22.52 2.58 -2.55
N TYR A 251 -22.57 3.13 -3.75
CA TYR A 251 -23.30 2.52 -4.88
C TYR A 251 -22.51 1.41 -5.61
N ASN A 252 -21.37 0.98 -5.07
CA ASN A 252 -20.49 -0.04 -5.66
C ASN A 252 -20.04 0.31 -7.08
N VAL A 253 -19.84 1.60 -7.39
CA VAL A 253 -19.31 2.05 -8.67
C VAL A 253 -17.83 1.71 -8.74
N LYS A 254 -17.44 0.94 -9.76
CA LYS A 254 -16.06 0.53 -9.98
C LYS A 254 -15.22 1.73 -10.39
N GLY A 255 -14.00 1.81 -9.84
CA GLY A 255 -13.14 2.97 -10.07
C GLY A 255 -13.60 4.24 -9.35
N SER A 256 -14.42 4.14 -8.28
CA SER A 256 -14.89 5.28 -7.49
C SER A 256 -13.74 6.21 -7.07
N ILE A 257 -12.58 5.67 -6.71
CA ILE A 257 -11.41 6.44 -6.30
C ILE A 257 -10.89 7.31 -7.45
N ILE A 258 -10.64 6.72 -8.63
CA ILE A 258 -10.12 7.49 -9.77
C ILE A 258 -11.15 8.53 -10.27
N ILE A 259 -12.44 8.19 -10.25
CA ILE A 259 -13.51 9.13 -10.64
C ILE A 259 -13.56 10.31 -9.65
N GLY A 260 -13.44 10.05 -8.34
CA GLY A 260 -13.40 11.09 -7.34
C GLY A 260 -12.19 12.01 -7.48
N ILE A 261 -11.00 11.46 -7.74
CA ILE A 261 -9.79 12.23 -8.02
C ILE A 261 -9.99 13.12 -9.26
N LEU A 262 -10.48 12.56 -10.36
CA LEU A 262 -10.72 13.32 -11.58
C LEU A 262 -11.76 14.44 -11.38
N ALA A 263 -12.83 14.17 -10.66
CA ALA A 263 -13.85 15.17 -10.35
C ALA A 263 -13.30 16.30 -9.47
N SER A 264 -12.49 15.97 -8.46
CA SER A 264 -11.83 16.97 -7.61
C SER A 264 -10.74 17.73 -8.38
N THR A 265 -10.05 17.10 -9.32
CA THR A 265 -9.11 17.77 -10.22
C THR A 265 -9.84 18.79 -11.11
N ILE A 266 -11.02 18.45 -11.66
CA ILE A 266 -11.83 19.41 -12.41
C ILE A 266 -12.25 20.59 -11.52
N LEU A 267 -12.66 20.35 -10.28
CA LEU A 267 -12.99 21.41 -9.33
C LEU A 267 -11.78 22.27 -8.96
N SER A 268 -10.59 21.72 -8.95
CA SER A 268 -9.36 22.43 -8.59
C SER A 268 -8.97 23.51 -9.62
N ILE A 269 -9.45 23.41 -10.87
CA ILE A 269 -9.15 24.39 -11.95
C ILE A 269 -9.72 25.78 -11.61
N PRO A 270 -11.03 25.98 -11.38
CA PRO A 270 -11.57 27.30 -11.05
C PRO A 270 -11.08 27.83 -9.70
N LEU A 271 -10.70 26.92 -8.77
CA LEU A 271 -10.15 27.28 -7.48
C LEU A 271 -8.65 27.66 -7.54
N GLY A 272 -7.99 27.49 -8.69
CA GLY A 272 -6.59 27.84 -8.88
C GLY A 272 -5.59 26.89 -8.22
N VAL A 273 -6.05 25.73 -7.75
CA VAL A 273 -5.18 24.71 -7.12
C VAL A 273 -4.46 23.87 -8.18
N ALA A 274 -5.09 23.63 -9.34
CA ALA A 274 -4.47 22.92 -10.45
C ALA A 274 -3.59 23.83 -11.32
N ASN A 275 -2.39 23.35 -11.66
CA ASN A 275 -1.48 24.08 -12.54
C ASN A 275 -1.74 23.71 -14.00
N LEU A 276 -2.40 24.58 -14.76
CA LEU A 276 -2.72 24.39 -16.17
C LEU A 276 -1.49 24.35 -17.09
N ASP A 277 -0.35 24.90 -16.65
CA ASP A 277 0.87 24.92 -17.45
C ASP A 277 1.43 23.51 -17.68
N ILE A 278 1.07 22.56 -16.83
CA ILE A 278 1.40 21.14 -17.00
C ILE A 278 0.80 20.58 -18.29
N LEU A 279 -0.48 20.87 -18.56
CA LEU A 279 -1.16 20.38 -19.77
C LEU A 279 -0.68 21.09 -21.04
N THR A 280 -0.20 22.33 -20.92
CA THR A 280 0.34 23.09 -22.05
C THR A 280 1.81 22.80 -22.36
N GLY A 281 2.45 21.92 -21.56
CA GLY A 281 3.86 21.54 -21.74
C GLY A 281 4.86 22.63 -21.40
N LYS A 282 4.47 23.63 -20.57
CA LYS A 282 5.33 24.72 -20.12
C LYS A 282 6.12 24.40 -18.85
N VAL A 283 5.86 23.25 -18.23
CA VAL A 283 6.56 22.82 -17.03
C VAL A 283 7.71 21.90 -17.42
N ASP A 284 8.93 22.27 -17.02
CA ASP A 284 10.13 21.49 -17.29
C ASP A 284 10.01 20.07 -16.74
N GLY A 285 10.43 19.09 -17.54
CA GLY A 285 10.38 17.66 -17.18
C GLY A 285 9.03 16.97 -17.34
N ILE A 286 7.97 17.69 -17.77
CA ILE A 286 6.66 17.12 -18.09
C ILE A 286 6.34 17.37 -19.56
N SER A 287 6.54 16.38 -20.42
CA SER A 287 6.34 16.47 -21.86
C SER A 287 5.30 15.47 -22.35
N TRP A 288 4.49 15.86 -23.35
CA TRP A 288 3.64 14.94 -24.10
C TRP A 288 4.44 13.99 -25.00
N LYS A 289 5.72 14.31 -25.25
CA LYS A 289 6.61 13.47 -26.02
C LYS A 289 7.14 12.36 -25.15
N PHE A 290 6.53 11.20 -25.22
CA PHE A 290 6.87 10.02 -24.46
C PHE A 290 8.38 9.72 -24.45
N TRP A 291 9.04 9.80 -25.61
CA TRP A 291 10.46 9.48 -25.74
C TRP A 291 11.37 10.39 -24.93
N GLU A 292 11.02 11.69 -24.81
CA GLU A 292 11.80 12.64 -24.00
C GLU A 292 11.72 12.26 -22.52
N ASN A 293 10.53 11.96 -22.03
CA ASN A 293 10.33 11.53 -20.63
C ASN A 293 11.04 10.20 -20.35
N PHE A 294 10.95 9.25 -21.29
CA PHE A 294 11.56 7.94 -21.14
C PHE A 294 13.10 7.99 -21.25
N GLN A 295 13.64 8.81 -22.14
CA GLN A 295 15.06 9.06 -22.22
C GLN A 295 15.59 9.77 -20.97
N ALA A 296 14.86 10.76 -20.45
CA ALA A 296 15.20 11.47 -19.22
C ALA A 296 15.22 10.52 -18.01
N PHE A 297 14.34 9.52 -17.98
CA PHE A 297 14.32 8.48 -16.95
C PHE A 297 15.63 7.67 -16.89
N PHE A 298 16.20 7.29 -18.03
CA PHE A 298 17.41 6.47 -18.05
C PHE A 298 18.73 7.28 -17.99
N SER A 299 18.76 8.49 -18.54
CA SER A 299 20.00 9.26 -18.74
C SER A 299 19.92 10.73 -18.32
N GLY A 300 18.80 11.18 -17.73
CA GLY A 300 18.64 12.54 -17.27
C GLY A 300 19.41 12.87 -16.00
N ASN A 301 19.74 14.14 -15.77
CA ASN A 301 20.42 14.60 -14.54
C ASN A 301 19.59 14.37 -13.27
N ASN A 302 18.26 14.31 -13.39
CA ASN A 302 17.31 14.11 -12.31
C ASN A 302 16.73 12.68 -12.28
N THR A 303 17.44 11.72 -12.86
CA THR A 303 16.99 10.33 -12.86
C THR A 303 17.04 9.72 -11.47
N VAL A 304 16.02 8.93 -11.14
CA VAL A 304 15.99 8.08 -9.95
C VAL A 304 16.42 6.63 -10.26
N PHE A 305 16.54 6.31 -11.54
CA PHE A 305 16.99 4.99 -11.99
C PHE A 305 18.41 4.69 -11.49
N LEU A 306 18.60 3.52 -10.90
CA LEU A 306 19.86 3.08 -10.29
C LEU A 306 20.40 4.01 -9.18
N SER A 307 19.56 4.87 -8.60
CA SER A 307 19.98 5.79 -7.52
C SER A 307 20.52 5.07 -6.30
N PHE A 308 20.10 3.83 -6.05
CA PHE A 308 20.59 2.99 -4.94
C PHE A 308 22.11 2.74 -5.00
N ILE A 309 22.74 2.75 -6.19
CA ILE A 309 24.19 2.49 -6.33
C ILE A 309 25.01 3.52 -5.54
N LYS A 310 24.59 4.80 -5.57
CA LYS A 310 25.21 5.87 -4.78
C LYS A 310 24.67 5.92 -3.35
N GLY A 311 23.65 5.11 -3.05
CA GLY A 311 22.92 5.14 -1.80
C GLY A 311 23.54 4.36 -0.64
N PHE A 312 24.62 3.63 -0.85
CA PHE A 312 25.29 2.88 0.23
C PHE A 312 26.24 3.76 1.07
N ASN A 313 26.40 5.03 0.71
CA ASN A 313 27.10 6.00 1.54
C ASN A 313 26.10 6.67 2.50
N PHE A 314 25.91 6.05 3.66
CA PHE A 314 24.96 6.53 4.68
C PHE A 314 25.58 7.63 5.54
N PRO A 315 24.77 8.52 6.15
CA PRO A 315 25.24 9.50 7.12
C PRO A 315 25.96 8.83 8.31
N GLU A 316 26.99 9.48 8.82
CA GLU A 316 27.70 8.98 10.01
C GLU A 316 26.77 8.82 11.21
N GLY A 317 26.94 7.77 12.00
CA GLY A 317 26.09 7.46 13.15
C GLY A 317 24.70 6.89 12.82
N SER A 318 24.33 6.78 11.52
CA SER A 318 22.98 6.31 11.13
C SER A 318 22.85 4.78 11.00
N LEU A 319 23.91 4.00 11.26
CA LEU A 319 23.93 2.55 11.00
C LEU A 319 22.77 1.81 11.68
N LEU A 320 22.54 2.10 12.97
CA LEU A 320 21.46 1.45 13.73
C LEU A 320 20.09 1.80 13.14
N THR A 321 19.87 3.08 12.81
CA THR A 321 18.65 3.54 12.15
C THR A 321 18.45 2.85 10.80
N CYS A 322 19.50 2.70 9.99
CA CYS A 322 19.44 1.99 8.71
C CYS A 322 19.05 0.52 8.89
N ILE A 323 19.61 -0.17 9.88
CA ILE A 323 19.25 -1.57 10.20
C ILE A 323 17.77 -1.66 10.58
N MET A 324 17.31 -0.78 11.47
CA MET A 324 15.92 -0.78 11.93
C MET A 324 14.94 -0.44 10.82
N LEU A 325 15.24 0.58 10.01
CA LEU A 325 14.43 0.93 8.84
C LEU A 325 14.34 -0.23 7.85
N THR A 326 15.46 -0.90 7.56
CA THR A 326 15.49 -2.06 6.65
C THR A 326 14.63 -3.21 7.16
N ILE A 327 14.73 -3.54 8.46
CA ILE A 327 13.89 -4.58 9.09
C ILE A 327 12.43 -4.17 9.01
N THR A 328 12.12 -2.91 9.30
CA THR A 328 10.76 -2.38 9.25
C THR A 328 10.18 -2.45 7.84
N PHE A 329 10.94 -2.04 6.81
CA PHE A 329 10.52 -2.19 5.41
C PHE A 329 10.18 -3.64 5.09
N ALA A 330 11.08 -4.58 5.42
CA ALA A 330 10.87 -6.01 5.15
C ALA A 330 9.65 -6.57 5.89
N MET A 331 9.42 -6.15 7.15
CA MET A 331 8.27 -6.60 7.95
C MET A 331 6.96 -6.05 7.41
N ILE A 332 6.88 -4.76 7.11
CA ILE A 332 5.66 -4.13 6.60
C ILE A 332 5.28 -4.76 5.26
N ASP A 333 6.24 -4.85 4.33
CA ASP A 333 6.04 -5.44 3.00
C ASP A 333 5.53 -6.89 3.10
N MET A 334 6.15 -7.68 3.97
CA MET A 334 5.75 -9.06 4.24
C MET A 334 4.31 -9.14 4.80
N PHE A 335 3.97 -8.31 5.79
CA PHE A 335 2.65 -8.38 6.44
C PHE A 335 1.54 -7.85 5.55
N ASP A 336 1.80 -6.78 4.79
CA ASP A 336 0.85 -6.21 3.86
C ASP A 336 0.49 -7.21 2.75
N THR A 337 1.51 -7.79 2.11
CA THR A 337 1.30 -8.82 1.09
C THR A 337 0.64 -10.07 1.65
N MET A 338 1.04 -10.56 2.83
CA MET A 338 0.41 -11.75 3.44
C MET A 338 -1.07 -11.51 3.73
N GLY A 339 -1.41 -10.38 4.33
CA GLY A 339 -2.79 -10.00 4.64
C GLY A 339 -3.65 -9.84 3.39
N THR A 340 -3.15 -9.09 2.42
CA THR A 340 -3.83 -8.84 1.14
C THR A 340 -4.07 -10.13 0.35
N CYS A 341 -3.05 -10.99 0.23
CA CYS A 341 -3.16 -12.26 -0.50
C CYS A 341 -4.19 -13.19 0.13
N VAL A 342 -4.19 -13.35 1.46
CA VAL A 342 -5.16 -14.18 2.14
C VAL A 342 -6.57 -13.66 1.90
N GLY A 343 -6.82 -12.37 2.08
CA GLY A 343 -8.13 -11.74 1.87
C GLY A 343 -8.64 -11.86 0.43
N CYS A 344 -7.81 -11.54 -0.56
CA CYS A 344 -8.18 -11.63 -1.97
C CYS A 344 -8.39 -13.07 -2.44
N CYS A 345 -7.50 -14.00 -2.06
CA CYS A 345 -7.59 -15.40 -2.46
C CYS A 345 -8.76 -16.12 -1.79
N GLN A 346 -9.11 -15.76 -0.56
CA GLN A 346 -10.28 -16.29 0.12
C GLN A 346 -11.57 -15.89 -0.62
N ASN A 347 -11.70 -14.64 -1.01
CA ASN A 347 -12.83 -14.15 -1.78
C ASN A 347 -12.93 -14.79 -3.18
N ALA A 348 -11.79 -15.19 -3.77
CA ALA A 348 -11.71 -15.89 -5.06
C ALA A 348 -11.98 -17.40 -4.97
N ASN A 349 -12.04 -17.97 -3.76
CA ASN A 349 -11.95 -19.43 -3.52
C ASN A 349 -10.65 -20.05 -4.10
N LEU A 350 -9.53 -19.33 -3.98
CA LEU A 350 -8.19 -19.73 -4.40
C LEU A 350 -7.31 -20.04 -3.19
N ILE A 351 -7.87 -20.73 -2.21
CA ILE A 351 -7.21 -21.18 -0.99
C ILE A 351 -7.07 -22.70 -0.99
N ASP A 352 -6.07 -23.21 -0.28
CA ASP A 352 -5.89 -24.63 -0.04
C ASP A 352 -6.73 -25.10 1.17
N LYS A 353 -6.59 -26.38 1.56
CA LYS A 353 -7.31 -26.98 2.69
C LYS A 353 -6.95 -26.36 4.05
N ASP A 354 -5.78 -25.74 4.14
CA ASP A 354 -5.26 -25.10 5.34
C ASP A 354 -5.61 -23.59 5.39
N GLY A 355 -6.41 -23.10 4.42
CA GLY A 355 -6.81 -21.69 4.33
C GLY A 355 -5.74 -20.76 3.76
N LYS A 356 -4.63 -21.31 3.24
CA LYS A 356 -3.55 -20.54 2.61
C LYS A 356 -3.83 -20.31 1.13
N PRO A 357 -3.39 -19.16 0.56
CA PRO A 357 -3.48 -18.91 -0.88
C PRO A 357 -2.81 -20.01 -1.71
N LEU A 358 -3.41 -20.35 -2.86
CA LEU A 358 -2.75 -21.21 -3.83
C LEU A 358 -1.48 -20.53 -4.33
N ASN A 359 -0.42 -21.31 -4.57
CA ASN A 359 0.89 -20.81 -5.02
C ASN A 359 1.52 -19.76 -4.08
N TYR A 360 1.25 -19.84 -2.78
CA TYR A 360 1.63 -18.83 -1.80
C TYR A 360 3.13 -18.49 -1.83
N ASP A 361 4.01 -19.49 -1.91
CA ASP A 361 5.46 -19.25 -1.98
C ASP A 361 5.85 -18.46 -3.24
N LYS A 362 5.19 -18.75 -4.37
CA LYS A 362 5.43 -18.00 -5.63
C LYS A 362 4.93 -16.57 -5.58
N ILE A 363 3.82 -16.33 -4.87
CA ILE A 363 3.32 -14.96 -4.62
C ILE A 363 4.39 -14.18 -3.87
N MET A 364 4.94 -14.75 -2.79
CA MET A 364 5.93 -14.06 -1.95
C MET A 364 7.27 -13.84 -2.66
N ILE A 365 7.71 -14.80 -3.48
CA ILE A 365 8.90 -14.63 -4.33
C ILE A 365 8.66 -13.53 -5.38
N SER A 366 7.45 -13.47 -5.97
CA SER A 366 7.10 -12.42 -6.92
C SER A 366 7.15 -11.04 -6.25
N ASP A 367 6.62 -10.93 -5.05
CA ASP A 367 6.52 -9.70 -4.27
C ASP A 367 7.91 -9.18 -3.86
N SER A 368 8.72 -10.01 -3.20
CA SER A 368 10.07 -9.66 -2.80
C SER A 368 10.98 -9.30 -4.00
N THR A 369 10.83 -10.01 -5.13
CA THR A 369 11.54 -9.69 -6.38
C THR A 369 11.06 -8.36 -6.95
N ALA A 370 9.76 -8.08 -6.90
CA ALA A 370 9.19 -6.82 -7.35
C ALA A 370 9.69 -5.64 -6.51
N THR A 371 9.82 -5.79 -5.19
CA THR A 371 10.42 -4.80 -4.29
C THR A 371 11.87 -4.49 -4.66
N MET A 372 12.68 -5.51 -4.94
CA MET A 372 14.06 -5.31 -5.40
C MET A 372 14.10 -4.53 -6.72
N ILE A 373 13.27 -4.91 -7.69
CA ILE A 373 13.18 -4.23 -8.98
C ILE A 373 12.67 -2.80 -8.81
N GLY A 374 11.68 -2.56 -7.93
CA GLY A 374 11.19 -1.23 -7.58
C GLY A 374 12.32 -0.30 -7.13
N SER A 375 13.17 -0.77 -6.22
CA SER A 375 14.34 -0.04 -5.76
C SER A 375 15.34 0.27 -6.90
N VAL A 376 15.59 -0.69 -7.80
CA VAL A 376 16.46 -0.49 -8.97
C VAL A 376 15.89 0.57 -9.91
N LEU A 377 14.59 0.58 -10.11
CA LEU A 377 13.88 1.58 -10.91
C LEU A 377 13.84 2.95 -10.22
N GLY A 378 14.02 3.01 -8.90
CA GLY A 378 13.93 4.23 -8.11
C GLY A 378 12.52 4.53 -7.62
N THR A 379 11.74 3.51 -7.28
CA THR A 379 10.49 3.64 -6.53
C THR A 379 10.57 2.86 -5.22
N SER A 380 9.59 3.02 -4.35
CA SER A 380 9.54 2.27 -3.08
C SER A 380 9.26 0.79 -3.29
N THR A 381 9.06 0.05 -2.21
CA THR A 381 8.68 -1.38 -2.25
C THR A 381 7.44 -1.59 -3.12
N VAL A 382 7.50 -2.54 -4.03
CA VAL A 382 6.39 -2.93 -4.90
C VAL A 382 5.70 -4.14 -4.29
N THR A 383 4.51 -3.93 -3.73
CA THR A 383 3.77 -4.91 -2.94
C THR A 383 2.40 -5.23 -3.55
N THR A 384 1.75 -6.26 -3.05
CA THR A 384 0.44 -6.72 -3.54
C THR A 384 -0.69 -5.82 -3.02
N PHE A 385 -1.50 -5.27 -3.92
CA PHE A 385 -2.57 -4.32 -3.61
C PHE A 385 -3.88 -5.00 -3.24
N VAL A 386 -4.54 -4.51 -2.18
CA VAL A 386 -5.84 -4.98 -1.71
C VAL A 386 -6.96 -4.71 -2.72
N GLU A 387 -6.81 -3.71 -3.57
CA GLU A 387 -7.71 -3.38 -4.68
C GLU A 387 -7.80 -4.50 -5.72
N SER A 388 -6.85 -5.44 -5.74
CA SER A 388 -6.97 -6.70 -6.51
C SER A 388 -8.25 -7.44 -6.19
N GLY A 389 -8.77 -7.30 -4.96
CA GLY A 389 -10.06 -7.82 -4.52
C GLY A 389 -11.24 -7.33 -5.38
N THR A 390 -11.15 -6.16 -6.00
CA THR A 390 -12.21 -5.63 -6.88
C THR A 390 -12.34 -6.44 -8.17
N GLY A 391 -11.21 -6.81 -8.80
CA GLY A 391 -11.19 -7.69 -9.97
C GLY A 391 -11.56 -9.12 -9.61
N VAL A 392 -11.08 -9.62 -8.47
CA VAL A 392 -11.48 -10.92 -7.93
C VAL A 392 -13.00 -10.99 -7.74
N ALA A 393 -13.63 -9.97 -7.18
CA ALA A 393 -15.08 -9.87 -7.03
C ALA A 393 -15.84 -9.87 -8.38
N GLN A 394 -15.16 -9.49 -9.49
CA GLN A 394 -15.71 -9.62 -10.86
C GLN A 394 -15.54 -11.03 -11.46
N GLY A 395 -14.91 -11.93 -10.75
CA GLY A 395 -14.65 -13.29 -11.17
C GLY A 395 -13.26 -13.53 -11.75
N GLY A 396 -12.32 -12.61 -11.62
CA GLY A 396 -10.91 -12.81 -11.92
C GLY A 396 -10.31 -13.89 -11.02
N LYS A 397 -9.67 -14.90 -11.61
CA LYS A 397 -9.14 -16.06 -10.88
C LYS A 397 -7.77 -16.50 -11.33
N THR A 398 -7.25 -15.89 -12.38
CA THR A 398 -6.00 -16.35 -13.01
C THR A 398 -5.02 -15.22 -13.23
N GLY A 399 -3.77 -15.57 -13.55
CA GLY A 399 -2.76 -14.59 -13.92
C GLY A 399 -3.10 -13.75 -15.16
N LEU A 400 -4.12 -14.11 -15.94
CA LEU A 400 -4.57 -13.28 -17.06
C LEU A 400 -5.15 -11.94 -16.57
N THR A 401 -5.87 -11.94 -15.45
CA THR A 401 -6.32 -10.69 -14.80
C THR A 401 -5.13 -9.78 -14.50
N ALA A 402 -4.09 -10.31 -13.87
CA ALA A 402 -2.87 -9.55 -13.57
C ALA A 402 -2.15 -9.08 -14.85
N LEU A 403 -2.07 -9.90 -15.89
CA LEU A 403 -1.49 -9.51 -17.17
C LEU A 403 -2.19 -8.29 -17.79
N VAL A 404 -3.53 -8.26 -17.74
CA VAL A 404 -4.30 -7.11 -18.24
C VAL A 404 -3.99 -5.85 -17.43
N VAL A 405 -3.89 -5.96 -16.11
CA VAL A 405 -3.48 -4.82 -15.24
C VAL A 405 -2.10 -4.30 -15.63
N ALA A 406 -1.12 -5.19 -15.82
CA ALA A 406 0.24 -4.80 -16.20
C ALA A 406 0.26 -4.06 -17.55
N ILE A 407 -0.51 -4.53 -18.56
CA ILE A 407 -0.63 -3.86 -19.85
C ILE A 407 -1.23 -2.46 -19.68
N LEU A 408 -2.25 -2.29 -18.83
CA LEU A 408 -2.89 -1.00 -18.60
C LEU A 408 -1.96 -0.02 -17.85
N PHE A 409 -1.17 -0.49 -16.89
CA PHE A 409 -0.13 0.34 -16.26
C PHE A 409 0.95 0.78 -17.26
N PHE A 410 1.36 -0.11 -18.16
CA PHE A 410 2.28 0.25 -19.24
C PHE A 410 1.70 1.32 -20.17
N LEU A 411 0.43 1.18 -20.58
CA LEU A 411 -0.26 2.18 -21.38
C LEU A 411 -0.44 3.51 -20.65
N ALA A 412 -0.58 3.50 -19.33
CA ALA A 412 -0.71 4.70 -18.52
C ALA A 412 0.55 5.59 -18.56
N ILE A 413 1.74 5.03 -18.86
CA ILE A 413 2.98 5.82 -19.01
C ILE A 413 2.83 6.87 -20.13
N PHE A 414 2.13 6.55 -21.20
CA PHE A 414 1.88 7.48 -22.31
C PHE A 414 0.94 8.63 -21.92
N LEU A 415 0.18 8.47 -20.83
CA LEU A 415 -0.74 9.47 -20.30
C LEU A 415 -0.12 10.28 -19.14
N PHE A 416 1.19 10.28 -19.02
CA PHE A 416 1.92 10.93 -17.92
C PHE A 416 1.45 12.37 -17.63
N PRO A 417 1.31 13.31 -18.61
CA PRO A 417 0.90 14.67 -18.31
C PRO A 417 -0.50 14.77 -17.69
N ILE A 418 -1.41 13.83 -17.99
CA ILE A 418 -2.73 13.77 -17.37
C ILE A 418 -2.62 13.41 -15.88
N PHE A 419 -1.77 12.45 -15.53
CA PHE A 419 -1.55 12.07 -14.14
C PHE A 419 -0.78 13.16 -13.37
N ALA A 420 0.19 13.81 -14.00
CA ALA A 420 0.94 14.92 -13.42
C ALA A 420 0.05 16.16 -13.16
N PHE A 421 -0.99 16.36 -13.96
CA PHE A 421 -1.96 17.47 -13.79
C PHE A 421 -2.83 17.33 -12.53
N ILE A 422 -2.94 16.13 -11.96
CA ILE A 422 -3.73 15.90 -10.74
C ILE A 422 -3.02 16.53 -9.54
N PRO A 423 -3.60 17.58 -8.90
CA PRO A 423 -2.96 18.24 -7.78
C PRO A 423 -2.93 17.33 -6.53
N SER A 424 -1.95 17.56 -5.64
CA SER A 424 -1.80 16.81 -4.39
C SER A 424 -3.06 16.79 -3.53
N ALA A 425 -3.80 17.92 -3.49
CA ALA A 425 -5.07 18.02 -2.79
C ALA A 425 -6.16 17.07 -3.33
N ALA A 426 -6.22 16.88 -4.67
CA ALA A 426 -7.15 15.90 -5.25
C ALA A 426 -6.72 14.46 -4.95
N ALA A 427 -5.41 14.16 -5.04
CA ALA A 427 -4.85 12.86 -4.69
C ALA A 427 -5.04 12.52 -3.20
N ALA A 428 -4.99 13.52 -2.33
CA ALA A 428 -5.20 13.40 -0.88
C ALA A 428 -6.56 12.78 -0.52
N SER A 429 -7.60 13.04 -1.32
CA SER A 429 -8.93 12.43 -1.13
C SER A 429 -8.87 10.89 -1.17
N ALA A 430 -8.03 10.34 -2.05
CA ALA A 430 -7.80 8.89 -2.12
C ALA A 430 -7.03 8.37 -0.91
N LEU A 431 -6.00 9.08 -0.46
CA LEU A 431 -5.21 8.70 0.74
C LEU A 431 -6.12 8.59 1.97
N ILE A 432 -6.97 9.60 2.20
CA ILE A 432 -7.91 9.60 3.32
C ILE A 432 -8.87 8.40 3.18
N TYR A 433 -9.42 8.17 1.99
CA TYR A 433 -10.35 7.07 1.76
C TYR A 433 -9.72 5.68 1.94
N VAL A 434 -8.48 5.49 1.48
CA VAL A 434 -7.73 4.24 1.69
C VAL A 434 -7.47 4.01 3.16
N GLY A 435 -7.13 5.07 3.92
CA GLY A 435 -7.03 4.98 5.37
C GLY A 435 -8.33 4.43 6.01
N VAL A 436 -9.50 4.90 5.55
CA VAL A 436 -10.81 4.37 6.00
C VAL A 436 -10.96 2.89 5.67
N LEU A 437 -10.55 2.45 4.48
CA LEU A 437 -10.63 1.02 4.10
C LEU A 437 -9.74 0.14 4.99
N MET A 438 -8.53 0.60 5.32
CA MET A 438 -7.59 -0.12 6.18
C MET A 438 -8.06 -0.16 7.64
N MET A 439 -8.79 0.86 8.11
CA MET A 439 -9.40 0.89 9.44
C MET A 439 -10.36 -0.27 9.71
N LYS A 440 -10.93 -0.89 8.68
CA LYS A 440 -11.79 -2.06 8.84
C LYS A 440 -11.11 -3.20 9.61
N ASN A 441 -9.77 -3.29 9.54
CA ASN A 441 -9.02 -4.31 10.25
C ASN A 441 -9.06 -4.15 11.78
N VAL A 442 -9.47 -2.99 12.31
CA VAL A 442 -9.60 -2.74 13.75
C VAL A 442 -10.60 -3.68 14.41
N THR A 443 -11.64 -4.10 13.67
CA THR A 443 -12.66 -5.04 14.17
C THR A 443 -12.13 -6.44 14.47
N ASN A 444 -10.93 -6.77 13.97
CA ASN A 444 -10.26 -8.04 14.22
C ASN A 444 -9.38 -8.01 15.48
N ILE A 445 -9.19 -6.83 16.07
CA ILE A 445 -8.43 -6.65 17.31
C ILE A 445 -9.38 -6.88 18.48
N ASP A 446 -8.96 -7.74 19.40
CA ASP A 446 -9.70 -8.01 20.63
C ASP A 446 -9.41 -6.90 21.66
N PHE A 447 -10.25 -5.86 21.66
CA PHE A 447 -10.16 -4.75 22.61
C PHE A 447 -10.77 -5.07 23.98
N ASP A 448 -11.54 -6.14 24.14
CA ASP A 448 -12.06 -6.58 25.44
C ASP A 448 -10.92 -7.14 26.31
N ASN A 449 -9.89 -7.67 25.70
CA ASN A 449 -8.69 -8.13 26.40
C ASN A 449 -7.64 -7.01 26.47
N VAL A 450 -7.48 -6.43 27.67
CA VAL A 450 -6.54 -5.32 27.94
C VAL A 450 -5.10 -5.65 27.50
N LYS A 451 -4.70 -6.92 27.59
CA LYS A 451 -3.40 -7.42 27.16
C LYS A 451 -3.16 -7.20 25.66
N ASN A 452 -4.22 -7.26 24.85
CA ASN A 452 -4.17 -7.03 23.41
C ASN A 452 -4.49 -5.56 23.07
N ALA A 453 -5.45 -4.96 23.77
CA ALA A 453 -5.95 -3.62 23.53
C ALA A 453 -4.88 -2.54 23.68
N VAL A 454 -4.15 -2.55 24.81
CA VAL A 454 -3.15 -1.50 25.12
C VAL A 454 -1.99 -1.52 24.11
N PRO A 455 -1.32 -2.66 23.82
CA PRO A 455 -0.26 -2.67 22.81
C PRO A 455 -0.74 -2.30 21.43
N SER A 456 -1.95 -2.73 21.03
CA SER A 456 -2.53 -2.38 19.73
C SER A 456 -2.79 -0.87 19.64
N PHE A 457 -3.38 -0.26 20.67
CA PHE A 457 -3.60 1.18 20.74
C PHE A 457 -2.28 1.96 20.65
N ILE A 458 -1.28 1.58 21.44
CA ILE A 458 0.04 2.22 21.41
C ILE A 458 0.68 2.12 20.04
N THR A 459 0.63 0.93 19.39
CA THR A 459 1.12 0.75 18.02
C THR A 459 0.48 1.77 17.08
N ILE A 460 -0.85 1.85 17.08
CA ILE A 460 -1.61 2.69 16.15
C ILE A 460 -1.36 4.17 16.39
N ILE A 461 -1.45 4.63 17.64
CA ILE A 461 -1.35 6.05 17.97
C ILE A 461 0.07 6.60 17.78
N THR A 462 1.08 5.78 18.11
CA THR A 462 2.49 6.20 17.96
C THR A 462 2.88 6.32 16.48
N MET A 463 2.35 5.46 15.59
CA MET A 463 2.57 5.61 14.14
C MET A 463 2.13 6.98 13.63
N ILE A 464 0.98 7.47 14.09
CA ILE A 464 0.40 8.72 13.63
C ILE A 464 1.12 9.92 14.27
N LEU A 465 1.16 9.96 15.61
CA LEU A 465 1.69 11.10 16.35
C LEU A 465 3.22 11.18 16.32
N GLY A 466 3.92 10.04 16.27
CA GLY A 466 5.36 9.97 16.11
C GLY A 466 5.83 10.16 14.66
N TYR A 467 4.89 10.24 13.69
CA TYR A 467 5.18 10.31 12.25
C TYR A 467 6.15 9.21 11.78
N SER A 468 6.10 8.04 12.44
CA SER A 468 7.02 6.93 12.23
C SER A 468 6.32 5.58 12.40
N ILE A 469 6.24 4.82 11.32
CA ILE A 469 5.70 3.45 11.34
C ILE A 469 6.62 2.55 12.18
N THR A 470 7.94 2.73 12.06
CA THR A 470 8.95 1.96 12.79
C THR A 470 8.77 2.09 14.30
N ASP A 471 8.66 3.34 14.78
CA ASP A 471 8.54 3.63 16.21
C ASP A 471 7.21 3.11 16.77
N GLY A 472 6.13 3.22 15.96
CA GLY A 472 4.84 2.65 16.31
C GLY A 472 4.88 1.14 16.52
N ILE A 473 5.51 0.40 15.60
CA ILE A 473 5.70 -1.05 15.75
C ILE A 473 6.56 -1.35 16.96
N GLY A 474 7.68 -0.65 17.12
CA GLY A 474 8.61 -0.83 18.24
C GLY A 474 7.95 -0.63 19.60
N MET A 475 7.29 0.50 19.79
CA MET A 475 6.59 0.82 21.03
C MET A 475 5.48 -0.19 21.35
N GLY A 476 4.72 -0.62 20.33
CA GLY A 476 3.69 -1.62 20.51
C GLY A 476 4.23 -2.98 20.96
N ILE A 477 5.30 -3.45 20.32
CA ILE A 477 5.94 -4.73 20.68
C ILE A 477 6.55 -4.67 22.07
N LEU A 478 7.22 -3.57 22.44
CA LEU A 478 7.77 -3.36 23.78
C LEU A 478 6.66 -3.36 24.84
N MET A 479 5.56 -2.65 24.58
CA MET A 479 4.43 -2.61 25.50
C MET A 479 3.79 -4.00 25.65
N PHE A 480 3.62 -4.75 24.55
CA PHE A 480 3.13 -6.13 24.62
C PHE A 480 4.05 -7.01 25.46
N PHE A 481 5.35 -6.94 25.22
CA PHE A 481 6.33 -7.73 25.97
C PHE A 481 6.30 -7.44 27.48
N ILE A 482 6.25 -6.17 27.88
CA ILE A 482 6.18 -5.76 29.27
C ILE A 482 4.90 -6.26 29.92
N ILE A 483 3.74 -6.03 29.29
CA ILE A 483 2.44 -6.42 29.83
C ILE A 483 2.33 -7.94 29.94
N ASP A 484 2.68 -8.69 28.88
CA ASP A 484 2.62 -10.17 28.91
C ASP A 484 3.55 -10.75 29.97
N SER A 485 4.76 -10.19 30.12
CA SER A 485 5.72 -10.64 31.14
C SER A 485 5.18 -10.42 32.56
N ILE A 486 4.60 -9.24 32.86
CA ILE A 486 4.05 -8.93 34.17
C ILE A 486 2.84 -9.82 34.47
N ILE A 487 1.93 -9.99 33.51
CA ILE A 487 0.75 -10.86 33.66
C ILE A 487 1.20 -12.30 33.88
N TYR A 488 2.14 -12.80 33.09
CA TYR A 488 2.67 -14.15 33.22
C TYR A 488 3.29 -14.41 34.61
N LEU A 489 4.11 -13.47 35.09
CA LEU A 489 4.72 -13.56 36.43
C LEU A 489 3.66 -13.52 37.53
N SER A 490 2.68 -12.64 37.45
CA SER A 490 1.57 -12.53 38.39
C SER A 490 0.75 -13.82 38.43
N ASP A 491 0.42 -14.36 37.26
CA ASP A 491 -0.33 -15.62 37.13
C ASP A 491 0.46 -16.83 37.64
N LEU A 492 1.80 -16.83 37.47
CA LEU A 492 2.68 -17.87 37.99
C LEU A 492 2.71 -17.87 39.54
N ILE A 493 2.73 -16.66 40.14
CA ILE A 493 2.63 -16.48 41.58
C ILE A 493 1.27 -17.01 42.07
N LEU A 494 0.17 -16.61 41.44
CA LEU A 494 -1.18 -17.07 41.81
C LEU A 494 -1.35 -18.58 41.67
N TYR A 495 -0.73 -19.17 40.63
CA TYR A 495 -0.70 -20.62 40.46
C TYR A 495 0.07 -21.33 41.59
N LYS A 496 1.25 -20.83 41.96
CA LYS A 496 2.02 -21.37 43.08
C LYS A 496 1.27 -21.31 44.43
N PHE A 497 0.50 -20.24 44.62
CA PHE A 497 -0.37 -20.11 45.83
C PHE A 497 -1.71 -20.85 45.70
N LYS A 498 -1.87 -21.73 44.67
CA LYS A 498 -3.09 -22.53 44.42
C LYS A 498 -4.37 -21.68 44.21
N LYS A 499 -4.24 -20.39 43.92
CA LYS A 499 -5.37 -19.49 43.62
C LYS A 499 -5.82 -19.60 42.15
N LYS A 500 -4.98 -20.15 41.28
CA LYS A 500 -5.27 -20.43 39.87
C LYS A 500 -5.05 -21.90 39.58
N LYS A 501 -6.01 -22.57 38.86
CA LYS A 501 -5.97 -24.03 38.62
C LYS A 501 -5.06 -24.41 37.44
N GLU A 502 -4.92 -23.52 36.44
CA GLU A 502 -4.16 -23.79 35.22
C GLU A 502 -2.78 -23.13 35.28
N LYS A 503 -1.78 -23.82 34.74
CA LYS A 503 -0.44 -23.27 34.58
C LYS A 503 -0.48 -22.16 33.52
N PRO A 504 -0.01 -20.94 33.83
CA PRO A 504 -0.01 -19.84 32.88
C PRO A 504 0.87 -20.14 31.67
N LYS A 505 0.47 -19.60 30.51
CA LYS A 505 1.23 -19.66 29.27
C LYS A 505 1.53 -18.24 28.80
N SER A 506 2.80 -17.95 28.53
CA SER A 506 3.21 -16.70 27.88
C SER A 506 3.02 -16.83 26.36
N GLU A 507 2.66 -15.74 25.72
CA GLU A 507 2.60 -15.62 24.25
C GLU A 507 3.92 -15.12 23.66
N ILE A 508 4.91 -14.83 24.50
CA ILE A 508 6.23 -14.38 24.07
C ILE A 508 6.95 -15.55 23.40
N THR A 509 7.27 -15.36 22.12
CA THR A 509 8.07 -16.31 21.33
C THR A 509 9.54 -15.87 21.28
N ILE A 510 10.42 -16.75 20.82
CA ILE A 510 11.82 -16.38 20.54
C ILE A 510 11.91 -15.24 19.53
N VAL A 511 11.04 -15.24 18.53
CA VAL A 511 10.97 -14.16 17.53
C VAL A 511 10.60 -12.84 18.18
N THR A 512 9.55 -12.83 19.04
CA THR A 512 9.15 -11.63 19.79
C THR A 512 10.32 -11.11 20.62
N LEU A 513 11.04 -12.00 21.30
CA LEU A 513 12.19 -11.62 22.15
C LEU A 513 13.32 -10.97 21.33
N ILE A 514 13.68 -11.55 20.17
CA ILE A 514 14.70 -10.97 19.28
C ILE A 514 14.29 -9.57 18.84
N VAL A 515 13.04 -9.40 18.41
CA VAL A 515 12.52 -8.10 17.95
C VAL A 515 12.49 -7.08 19.09
N VAL A 516 12.11 -7.48 20.31
CA VAL A 516 12.17 -6.63 21.53
C VAL A 516 13.58 -6.15 21.80
N VAL A 517 14.58 -7.04 21.75
CA VAL A 517 15.97 -6.67 22.00
C VAL A 517 16.46 -5.68 20.94
N LEU A 518 16.12 -5.88 19.66
CA LEU A 518 16.48 -4.96 18.58
C LEU A 518 15.86 -3.57 18.81
N PHE A 519 14.58 -3.47 19.18
CA PHE A 519 13.95 -2.19 19.46
C PHE A 519 14.43 -1.54 20.74
N LEU A 520 14.78 -2.32 21.78
CA LEU A 520 15.43 -1.77 22.98
C LEU A 520 16.80 -1.13 22.64
N ILE A 521 17.59 -1.81 21.83
CA ILE A 521 18.86 -1.25 21.33
C ILE A 521 18.57 0.03 20.55
N TYR A 522 17.61 0.01 19.63
CA TYR A 522 17.24 1.17 18.81
C TYR A 522 16.82 2.40 19.62
N PHE A 523 16.01 2.21 20.68
CA PHE A 523 15.52 3.33 21.48
C PHE A 523 16.48 3.79 22.59
N LEU A 524 17.33 2.90 23.11
CA LEU A 524 18.15 3.18 24.28
C LEU A 524 19.62 3.46 23.99
N VAL A 525 20.13 2.95 22.86
CA VAL A 525 21.53 3.23 22.50
C VAL A 525 21.57 4.57 21.77
N PRO A 526 22.20 5.59 22.35
CA PRO A 526 22.35 6.87 21.67
C PRO A 526 23.14 6.67 20.37
N THR A 527 22.73 7.36 19.33
CA THR A 527 23.31 7.32 17.98
C THR A 527 24.72 7.94 17.92
N ILE A 528 25.55 7.65 18.91
CA ILE A 528 26.93 8.17 19.05
C ILE A 528 27.96 7.14 18.52
N LEU A 529 27.51 6.04 17.92
CA LEU A 529 28.41 5.06 17.28
C LEU A 529 28.38 5.22 15.77
#